data_48d8e86a638522f599662274991d5cff
#
_entry.id   48d8e86a638522f599662274991d5cff
#
_cell.length_a   1.000
_cell.length_b   1.000
_cell.length_c   1.000
_cell.angle_alpha   90.00
_cell.angle_beta   90.00
_cell.angle_gamma   90.00
#
_symmetry.space_group_name_H-M   'P 1'
#
loop_
_entity.id
_entity.type
_entity.pdbx_description
1 polymer ?
#
loop_
_entity_poly.entity_id
_entity_poly.type
_entity_poly.pdbx_seq_one_letter_code
_entity_poly.pdbx_strand_id
1 'polypeptide(L)'
;MNIISTTKIWDNKKYDTIIDVRSPSEFNEDHIPGAINLPVLDDEERKKIGIIYKKKSPFEAKVLGSSLVTKNISEYLIKNLKNKNGAWRPLVYCW
;
A
#
# COMPACT_ATOMS: atom_id res chain seq x y z
N MET A 1 -4.45 8.45 3.50
CA MET A 1 -3.28 9.01 4.18
C MET A 1 -2.86 10.30 3.52
N ASN A 2 -2.48 11.22 4.31
CA ASN A 2 -2.10 12.52 3.82
C ASN A 2 -0.59 12.62 3.70
N ILE A 3 -0.12 12.83 2.50
CA ILE A 3 1.29 13.10 2.31
C ILE A 3 1.44 14.60 2.43
N ILE A 4 1.67 15.03 3.62
CA ILE A 4 1.72 16.43 3.92
C ILE A 4 2.99 17.08 3.51
N SER A 5 3.95 16.31 3.27
CA SER A 5 5.21 16.87 2.99
C SER A 5 5.27 17.46 1.62
N THR A 6 6.16 18.33 1.42
CA THR A 6 6.42 19.01 0.19
C THR A 6 7.28 18.17 -0.70
N THR A 7 7.94 18.80 -1.62
CA THR A 7 8.89 18.15 -2.52
C THR A 7 9.96 17.34 -1.81
N LYS A 8 10.18 17.59 -0.54
CA LYS A 8 11.20 16.87 0.22
C LYS A 8 10.87 15.39 0.43
N ILE A 9 9.62 15.02 0.21
CA ILE A 9 9.24 13.62 0.33
C ILE A 9 9.96 12.77 -0.72
N TRP A 10 10.36 13.39 -1.83
CA TRP A 10 11.11 12.70 -2.87
C TRP A 10 12.59 12.57 -2.56
N ASP A 11 13.04 13.14 -1.48
CA ASP A 11 14.46 13.09 -1.15
C ASP A 11 14.82 11.71 -0.61
N ASN A 12 15.32 10.87 -1.49
CA ASN A 12 15.66 9.49 -1.18
C ASN A 12 16.76 9.35 -0.14
N LYS A 13 17.44 10.43 0.19
CA LYS A 13 18.51 10.38 1.19
C LYS A 13 18.00 10.06 2.58
N LYS A 14 16.71 10.31 2.84
CA LYS A 14 16.11 10.05 4.15
C LYS A 14 15.54 8.65 4.27
N TYR A 15 15.26 8.00 3.15
CA TYR A 15 14.57 6.73 3.15
C TYR A 15 15.31 5.73 2.28
N ASP A 16 15.41 4.51 2.77
CA ASP A 16 16.07 3.44 2.02
C ASP A 16 15.17 2.86 0.95
N THR A 17 13.87 2.89 1.19
CA THR A 17 12.88 2.32 0.28
C THR A 17 11.63 3.18 0.31
N ILE A 18 11.04 3.42 -0.85
CA ILE A 18 9.76 4.10 -0.95
C ILE A 18 8.75 3.06 -1.42
N ILE A 19 7.70 2.86 -0.63
CA ILE A 19 6.71 1.81 -0.87
C ILE A 19 5.35 2.43 -1.14
N ASP A 20 4.81 2.13 -2.32
CA ASP A 20 3.46 2.54 -2.72
C ASP A 20 2.54 1.36 -2.46
N VAL A 21 1.57 1.53 -1.57
CA VAL A 21 0.64 0.46 -1.21
C VAL A 21 -0.69 0.55 -1.95
N ARG A 22 -0.79 1.42 -2.94
CA ARG A 22 -1.98 1.52 -3.79
C ARG A 22 -2.07 0.32 -4.71
N SER A 23 -3.21 0.20 -5.42
CA SER A 23 -3.40 -0.88 -6.37
C SER A 23 -2.38 -0.80 -7.52
N PRO A 24 -2.10 -1.94 -8.18
CA PRO A 24 -1.17 -1.93 -9.31
C PRO A 24 -1.54 -0.97 -10.42
N SER A 25 -2.82 -0.82 -10.72
CA SER A 25 -3.25 0.09 -11.78
C SER A 25 -2.99 1.55 -11.42
N GLU A 26 -3.19 1.93 -10.17
CA GLU A 26 -2.87 3.28 -9.71
C GLU A 26 -1.37 3.54 -9.78
N PHE A 27 -0.58 2.58 -9.36
CA PHE A 27 0.87 2.69 -9.43
C PHE A 27 1.36 2.86 -10.87
N ASN A 28 0.74 2.14 -11.81
CA ASN A 28 1.11 2.22 -13.21
C ASN A 28 0.74 3.57 -13.85
N GLU A 29 -0.29 4.24 -13.33
CA GLU A 29 -0.64 5.55 -13.84
C GLU A 29 0.42 6.59 -13.47
N ASP A 30 0.77 6.65 -12.21
CA ASP A 30 1.87 7.48 -11.74
C ASP A 30 2.25 7.06 -10.32
N HIS A 31 3.48 7.33 -9.95
CA HIS A 31 3.96 7.07 -8.60
C HIS A 31 5.23 7.89 -8.35
N ILE A 32 5.64 7.94 -7.10
CA ILE A 32 6.87 8.62 -6.72
C ILE A 32 8.06 7.93 -7.39
N PRO A 33 8.94 8.68 -8.05
CA PRO A 33 10.12 8.08 -8.68
C PRO A 33 10.92 7.22 -7.71
N GLY A 34 11.22 6.01 -8.14
CA GLY A 34 11.96 5.06 -7.32
C GLY A 34 11.10 4.23 -6.38
N ALA A 35 9.80 4.49 -6.30
CA ALA A 35 8.92 3.70 -5.45
C ALA A 35 8.71 2.30 -6.00
N ILE A 36 8.52 1.34 -5.08
CA ILE A 36 8.09 0.00 -5.45
C ILE A 36 6.63 -0.16 -5.06
N ASN A 37 5.92 -1.01 -5.77
CA ASN A 37 4.52 -1.26 -5.48
C ASN A 37 4.35 -2.54 -4.67
N LEU A 38 3.84 -2.39 -3.45
CA LEU A 38 3.42 -3.51 -2.61
C LEU A 38 1.96 -3.27 -2.25
N PRO A 39 1.03 -3.59 -3.15
CA PRO A 39 -0.36 -3.22 -2.95
C PRO A 39 -0.98 -3.91 -1.75
N VAL A 40 -1.65 -3.15 -0.90
CA VAL A 40 -2.40 -3.75 0.21
C VAL A 40 -3.64 -4.47 -0.29
N LEU A 41 -4.11 -4.08 -1.48
CA LEU A 41 -5.17 -4.76 -2.20
C LEU A 41 -4.80 -4.75 -3.68
N ASP A 42 -4.90 -5.89 -4.35
CA ASP A 42 -4.71 -5.90 -5.79
C ASP A 42 -6.00 -5.44 -6.48
N ASP A 43 -5.97 -5.33 -7.80
CA ASP A 43 -7.10 -4.79 -8.56
C ASP A 43 -8.35 -5.67 -8.42
N GLU A 44 -8.18 -6.97 -8.42
CA GLU A 44 -9.29 -7.91 -8.26
C GLU A 44 -9.90 -7.81 -6.88
N GLU A 45 -9.08 -7.70 -5.85
CA GLU A 45 -9.55 -7.55 -4.48
C GLU A 45 -10.32 -6.25 -4.31
N ARG A 46 -9.82 -5.15 -4.87
CA ARG A 46 -10.53 -3.87 -4.81
C ARG A 46 -11.87 -3.92 -5.51
N LYS A 47 -11.92 -4.57 -6.65
CA LYS A 47 -13.15 -4.73 -7.39
C LYS A 47 -14.18 -5.52 -6.58
N LYS A 48 -13.75 -6.61 -5.97
CA LYS A 48 -14.61 -7.46 -5.15
C LYS A 48 -15.19 -6.68 -3.97
N ILE A 49 -14.35 -5.91 -3.29
CA ILE A 49 -14.79 -5.09 -2.17
C ILE A 49 -15.80 -4.04 -2.64
N GLY A 50 -15.55 -3.41 -3.79
CA GLY A 50 -16.46 -2.43 -4.35
C GLY A 50 -17.85 -3.01 -4.66
N ILE A 51 -17.89 -4.24 -5.14
CA ILE A 51 -19.14 -4.92 -5.43
C ILE A 51 -19.90 -5.18 -4.13
N ILE A 52 -19.21 -5.64 -3.09
CA ILE A 52 -19.85 -5.91 -1.80
C ILE A 52 -20.35 -4.61 -1.17
N TYR A 53 -19.58 -3.54 -1.30
CA TYR A 53 -19.99 -2.24 -0.80
C TYR A 53 -21.33 -1.80 -1.41
N LYS A 54 -21.49 -1.99 -2.72
CA LYS A 54 -22.68 -1.55 -3.41
C LYS A 54 -23.85 -2.51 -3.26
N LYS A 55 -23.59 -3.81 -3.29
CA LYS A 55 -24.66 -4.82 -3.34
C LYS A 55 -25.09 -5.35 -1.99
N LYS A 56 -24.21 -5.33 -0.99
CA LYS A 56 -24.54 -5.83 0.33
C LYS A 56 -24.55 -4.71 1.34
N SER A 57 -23.39 -4.32 1.83
CA SER A 57 -23.32 -3.21 2.77
C SER A 57 -21.90 -2.66 2.86
N PRO A 58 -21.77 -1.37 3.23
CA PRO A 58 -20.46 -0.80 3.51
C PRO A 58 -19.74 -1.52 4.66
N PHE A 59 -20.50 -2.01 5.63
CA PHE A 59 -19.92 -2.72 6.77
C PHE A 59 -19.25 -4.03 6.33
N GLU A 60 -19.95 -4.84 5.54
CA GLU A 60 -19.39 -6.10 5.05
C GLU A 60 -18.17 -5.87 4.16
N ALA A 61 -18.19 -4.82 3.34
CA ALA A 61 -17.04 -4.44 2.52
C ALA A 61 -15.85 -4.08 3.40
N LYS A 62 -16.10 -3.37 4.50
CA LYS A 62 -15.06 -2.98 5.42
C LYS A 62 -14.43 -4.19 6.12
N VAL A 63 -15.25 -5.15 6.52
CA VAL A 63 -14.77 -6.38 7.16
C VAL A 63 -13.88 -7.17 6.20
N LEU A 64 -14.37 -7.40 4.98
CA LEU A 64 -13.59 -8.12 3.98
C LEU A 64 -12.31 -7.36 3.62
N GLY A 65 -12.42 -6.06 3.39
CA GLY A 65 -11.28 -5.23 3.05
C GLY A 65 -10.21 -5.25 4.11
N SER A 66 -10.60 -5.13 5.38
CA SER A 66 -9.66 -5.17 6.49
C SER A 66 -8.94 -6.52 6.57
N SER A 67 -9.66 -7.61 6.32
CA SER A 67 -9.08 -8.95 6.32
C SER A 67 -8.04 -9.12 5.23
N LEU A 68 -8.36 -8.67 4.02
CA LEU A 68 -7.45 -8.78 2.89
C LEU A 68 -6.23 -7.89 3.06
N VAL A 69 -6.42 -6.68 3.54
CA VAL A 69 -5.30 -5.76 3.80
C VAL A 69 -4.37 -6.34 4.84
N THR A 70 -4.92 -6.85 5.93
CA THR A 70 -4.13 -7.46 7.00
C THR A 70 -3.32 -8.63 6.49
N LYS A 71 -3.95 -9.51 5.71
CA LYS A 71 -3.28 -10.66 5.12
C LYS A 71 -2.13 -10.22 4.23
N ASN A 72 -2.37 -9.27 3.35
CA ASN A 72 -1.37 -8.82 2.39
C ASN A 72 -0.21 -8.11 3.07
N ILE A 73 -0.48 -7.28 4.06
CA ILE A 73 0.56 -6.62 4.82
C ILE A 73 1.41 -7.64 5.56
N SER A 74 0.77 -8.63 6.19
CA SER A 74 1.50 -9.68 6.89
C SER A 74 2.46 -10.41 5.98
N GLU A 75 2.01 -10.77 4.78
CA GLU A 75 2.87 -11.44 3.80
C GLU A 75 4.05 -10.57 3.38
N TYR A 76 3.81 -9.28 3.15
CA TYR A 76 4.88 -8.36 2.76
C TYR A 76 5.89 -8.17 3.87
N LEU A 77 5.44 -8.09 5.12
CA LEU A 77 6.33 -7.94 6.25
C LEU A 77 7.25 -9.14 6.38
N ILE A 78 6.69 -10.33 6.32
CA ILE A 78 7.49 -11.55 6.42
C ILE A 78 8.50 -11.61 5.28
N LYS A 79 8.06 -11.32 4.07
CA LYS A 79 8.90 -11.45 2.89
C LYS A 79 10.01 -10.40 2.84
N ASN A 80 9.71 -9.17 3.25
CA ASN A 80 10.61 -8.04 3.03
C ASN A 80 11.41 -7.64 4.26
N LEU A 81 10.91 -7.86 5.48
CA LEU A 81 11.65 -7.50 6.68
C LEU A 81 12.68 -8.53 7.08
N LYS A 82 12.55 -9.74 6.58
CA LYS A 82 13.45 -10.82 6.93
C LYS A 82 14.92 -10.48 6.70
N ASN A 83 15.20 -9.71 5.67
CA ASN A 83 16.56 -9.34 5.27
C ASN A 83 16.93 -7.90 5.64
N LYS A 84 16.13 -7.24 6.45
CA LYS A 84 16.38 -5.86 6.83
C LYS A 84 16.89 -5.79 8.25
N ASN A 85 17.68 -4.75 8.52
CA ASN A 85 18.16 -4.49 9.87
C ASN A 85 17.40 -3.31 10.47
N GLY A 86 17.69 -2.99 11.72
CA GLY A 86 16.98 -1.92 12.43
C GLY A 86 17.26 -0.52 11.89
N ALA A 87 18.22 -0.36 11.00
CA ALA A 87 18.52 0.93 10.39
C ALA A 87 17.74 1.18 9.10
N TRP A 88 17.02 0.18 8.59
CA TRP A 88 16.21 0.31 7.39
C TRP A 88 15.04 1.26 7.65
N ARG A 89 14.90 2.26 6.80
CA ARG A 89 13.88 3.30 6.95
C ARG A 89 13.01 3.38 5.70
N PRO A 90 11.88 2.67 5.68
CA PRO A 90 10.98 2.77 4.54
C PRO A 90 10.05 3.98 4.67
N LEU A 91 9.69 4.53 3.54
CA LEU A 91 8.58 5.47 3.44
C LEU A 91 7.42 4.71 2.79
N VAL A 92 6.29 4.64 3.48
CA VAL A 92 5.10 3.96 2.96
C VAL A 92 4.06 5.02 2.67
N TYR A 93 3.47 4.98 1.49
CA TYR A 93 2.44 5.96 1.16
C TYR A 93 1.27 5.34 0.40
N CYS A 94 0.11 5.99 0.56
CA CYS A 94 -1.08 5.76 -0.25
C CYS A 94 -1.88 7.07 -0.25
N TRP A 95 -2.82 7.21 -1.18
CA TRP A 95 -3.79 8.31 -1.13
C TRP A 95 -5.08 7.95 -1.86
#